data_8edebd6a3188dcf8ba47009aeee7b817
#
_entry.id   8edebd6a3188dcf8ba47009aeee7b817
#
_cell.length_a   1.000
_cell.length_b   1.000
_cell.length_c   1.000
_cell.angle_alpha   90.00
_cell.angle_beta   90.00
_cell.angle_gamma   90.00
#
_symmetry.space_group_name_H-M   'P 1'
#
loop_
_entity.id
_entity.type
_entity.pdbx_description
1 polymer ?
#
loop_
_entity_poly.entity_id
_entity_poly.type
_entity_poly.pdbx_seq_one_letter_code
_entity_poly.pdbx_strand_id
1 'polypeptide(L)'
;DHRDLHSFPTRRSSDLLGTFAITTQGLQGGLLQNINHGISTGALFLLVGMISDRRHTREIAALRGLQKVAPVFAGVFTVVMMSSIGLPGLNGFVGEFLVLAGSFLTRRWWAVAAAAGVILAALYLLWAYQRVFHGETDDDNRGFGEMTWREGLVLAPLVGLIVFLGVYPKPVLERMEPAVERLVEHVETNSDFVRPTIASDDGPDESETTDAEEAHE
;
A
#
# COMPACT_ATOMS: atom_id res chain seq x y z
N ASP A 1 30.78 3.38 -7.61
CA ASP A 1 30.00 2.20 -7.96
C ASP A 1 28.53 2.55 -7.76
N HIS A 2 27.92 3.07 -8.82
CA HIS A 2 26.48 3.37 -8.89
C HIS A 2 25.74 2.03 -8.90
N ARG A 3 25.61 1.39 -7.77
CA ARG A 3 24.57 0.39 -7.60
C ARG A 3 23.29 1.14 -7.36
N ASP A 4 22.70 1.41 -8.47
CA ASP A 4 21.34 1.88 -8.61
C ASP A 4 20.46 1.23 -7.56
N LEU A 5 19.93 2.07 -6.71
CA LEU A 5 18.69 1.80 -5.99
C LEU A 5 17.57 1.60 -7.02
N HIS A 6 17.84 0.74 -8.00
CA HIS A 6 16.82 0.26 -8.91
C HIS A 6 15.86 -0.60 -8.10
N SER A 7 15.06 0.20 -7.39
CA SER A 7 13.65 0.01 -7.51
C SER A 7 13.17 -1.33 -7.02
N PHE A 8 12.31 -1.20 -6.16
CA PHE A 8 11.36 -2.20 -5.76
C PHE A 8 10.37 -2.51 -6.90
N PRO A 9 10.64 -3.46 -7.79
CA PRO A 9 9.67 -3.86 -8.81
C PRO A 9 8.42 -4.46 -8.18
N THR A 10 8.52 -4.93 -6.93
CA THR A 10 7.45 -5.61 -6.22
C THR A 10 6.24 -4.73 -5.88
N ARG A 11 6.44 -3.43 -5.59
CA ARG A 11 5.30 -2.53 -5.30
C ARG A 11 4.51 -2.16 -6.54
N ARG A 12 5.19 -1.81 -7.63
CA ARG A 12 4.52 -1.55 -8.91
C ARG A 12 3.79 -2.77 -9.46
N SER A 13 4.30 -3.98 -9.20
CA SER A 13 3.62 -5.20 -9.64
C SER A 13 2.34 -5.48 -8.86
N SER A 14 2.23 -5.11 -7.57
CA SER A 14 0.96 -5.25 -6.85
C SER A 14 -0.10 -4.27 -7.37
N ASP A 15 0.27 -3.03 -7.67
CA ASP A 15 -0.67 -2.03 -8.22
C ASP A 15 -1.19 -2.47 -9.60
N LEU A 16 -0.30 -2.98 -10.45
CA LEU A 16 -0.65 -3.55 -11.74
C LEU A 16 -1.51 -4.81 -11.59
N LEU A 17 -1.22 -5.67 -10.61
CA LEU A 17 -2.03 -6.86 -10.35
C LEU A 17 -3.49 -6.50 -10.06
N GLY A 18 -3.75 -5.50 -9.22
CA GLY A 18 -5.09 -5.00 -8.94
C GLY A 18 -5.79 -4.46 -10.19
N THR A 19 -5.06 -3.70 -11.01
CA THR A 19 -5.58 -3.14 -12.25
C THR A 19 -5.93 -4.23 -13.28
N PHE A 20 -5.08 -5.25 -13.43
CA PHE A 20 -5.28 -6.35 -14.37
C PHE A 20 -6.17 -7.49 -13.84
N ALA A 21 -6.58 -7.43 -12.58
CA ALA A 21 -7.60 -8.32 -12.04
C ALA A 21 -9.01 -8.02 -12.62
N ILE A 22 -9.22 -6.78 -13.10
CA ILE A 22 -10.48 -6.28 -13.72
C ILE A 22 -11.70 -6.54 -12.80
N THR A 23 -11.48 -6.55 -11.50
CA THR A 23 -12.56 -6.56 -10.52
C THR A 23 -12.78 -5.15 -10.01
N THR A 24 -14.00 -4.79 -9.63
CA THR A 24 -14.31 -3.47 -9.05
C THR A 24 -13.38 -3.16 -7.87
N GLN A 25 -13.22 -4.11 -6.95
CA GLN A 25 -12.35 -3.96 -5.78
C GLN A 25 -10.87 -3.85 -6.15
N GLY A 26 -10.37 -4.68 -7.10
CA GLY A 26 -9.00 -4.65 -7.54
C GLY A 26 -8.63 -3.33 -8.24
N LEU A 27 -9.52 -2.81 -9.09
CA LEU A 27 -9.36 -1.53 -9.77
C LEU A 27 -9.41 -0.35 -8.79
N GLN A 28 -10.39 -0.33 -7.88
CA GLN A 28 -10.46 0.68 -6.82
C GLN A 28 -9.21 0.65 -5.94
N GLY A 29 -8.77 -0.55 -5.55
CA GLY A 29 -7.55 -0.75 -4.78
C GLY A 29 -6.30 -0.25 -5.51
N GLY A 30 -6.13 -0.60 -6.77
CA GLY A 30 -5.00 -0.17 -7.60
C GLY A 30 -4.94 1.35 -7.78
N LEU A 31 -6.07 2.00 -8.07
CA LEU A 31 -6.17 3.46 -8.17
C LEU A 31 -5.89 4.15 -6.84
N LEU A 32 -6.49 3.66 -5.75
CA LEU A 32 -6.24 4.20 -4.41
C LEU A 32 -4.78 4.01 -4.01
N GLN A 33 -4.18 2.87 -4.33
CA GLN A 33 -2.78 2.59 -4.02
C GLN A 33 -1.82 3.52 -4.77
N ASN A 34 -2.12 3.89 -6.00
CA ASN A 34 -1.33 4.89 -6.73
C ASN A 34 -1.32 6.25 -6.00
N ILE A 35 -2.48 6.70 -5.49
CA ILE A 35 -2.59 7.94 -4.69
C ILE A 35 -1.80 7.79 -3.38
N ASN A 36 -2.00 6.70 -2.66
CA ASN A 36 -1.35 6.41 -1.39
C ASN A 36 0.17 6.34 -1.54
N HIS A 37 0.63 5.67 -2.60
CA HIS A 37 2.05 5.57 -2.90
C HIS A 37 2.67 6.94 -3.21
N GLY A 38 1.97 7.78 -3.96
CA GLY A 38 2.41 9.16 -4.22
C GLY A 38 2.60 9.97 -2.94
N ILE A 39 1.66 9.90 -2.01
CA ILE A 39 1.71 10.61 -0.73
C ILE A 39 2.84 10.07 0.16
N SER A 40 2.86 8.75 0.40
CA SER A 40 3.82 8.12 1.32
C SER A 40 5.25 8.20 0.79
N THR A 41 5.45 7.94 -0.51
CA THR A 41 6.77 8.04 -1.14
C THR A 41 7.25 9.48 -1.21
N GLY A 42 6.36 10.43 -1.53
CA GLY A 42 6.68 11.86 -1.49
C GLY A 42 7.16 12.29 -0.10
N ALA A 43 6.46 11.89 0.96
CA ALA A 43 6.87 12.16 2.33
C ALA A 43 8.22 11.50 2.69
N LEU A 44 8.45 10.24 2.26
CA LEU A 44 9.75 9.57 2.47
C LEU A 44 10.89 10.27 1.75
N PHE A 45 10.68 10.72 0.51
CA PHE A 45 11.69 11.48 -0.24
C PHE A 45 12.05 12.79 0.45
N LEU A 46 11.07 13.52 0.98
CA LEU A 46 11.33 14.73 1.76
C LEU A 46 12.15 14.43 3.02
N LEU A 47 11.79 13.38 3.76
CA LEU A 47 12.51 12.97 4.96
C LEU A 47 13.95 12.53 4.65
N VAL A 48 14.15 11.73 3.60
CA VAL A 48 15.50 11.33 3.15
C VAL A 48 16.29 12.53 2.63
N GLY A 49 15.62 13.49 1.96
CA GLY A 49 16.21 14.76 1.57
C GLY A 49 16.75 15.54 2.77
N MET A 50 15.93 15.68 3.82
CA MET A 50 16.33 16.34 5.08
C MET A 50 17.52 15.66 5.76
N ILE A 51 17.60 14.33 5.71
CA ILE A 51 18.77 13.58 6.19
C ILE A 51 20.01 13.93 5.32
N SER A 52 19.84 13.88 4.01
CA SER A 52 20.92 14.17 3.06
C SER A 52 21.46 15.59 3.19
N ASP A 53 20.58 16.59 3.41
CA ASP A 53 20.97 18.00 3.58
C ASP A 53 21.79 18.21 4.87
N ARG A 54 21.50 17.47 5.94
CA ARG A 54 22.22 17.59 7.21
C ARG A 54 23.51 16.78 7.24
N ARG A 55 23.53 15.61 6.61
CA ARG A 55 24.66 14.64 6.69
C ARG A 55 25.48 14.52 5.43
N HIS A 56 25.01 15.09 4.31
CA HIS A 56 25.64 14.99 2.99
C HIS A 56 25.95 13.54 2.56
N THR A 57 25.24 12.57 3.15
CA THR A 57 25.34 11.14 2.81
C THR A 57 23.97 10.48 2.84
N ARG A 58 23.85 9.38 2.09
CA ARG A 58 22.66 8.49 2.08
C ARG A 58 23.05 7.05 2.44
N GLU A 59 24.28 6.85 2.87
CA GLU A 59 24.76 5.53 3.26
C GLU A 59 24.17 5.14 4.62
N ILE A 60 23.46 4.00 4.65
CA ILE A 60 22.83 3.46 5.88
C ILE A 60 23.88 3.21 6.97
N ALA A 61 25.09 2.80 6.57
CA ALA A 61 26.19 2.53 7.51
C ALA A 61 26.68 3.79 8.26
N ALA A 62 26.58 4.98 7.62
CA ALA A 62 26.98 6.25 8.21
C ALA A 62 25.87 6.92 9.04
N LEU A 63 24.63 6.40 8.95
CA LEU A 63 23.44 6.94 9.63
C LEU A 63 23.03 5.97 10.74
N ARG A 64 23.47 6.19 11.99
CA ARG A 64 23.13 5.34 13.13
C ARG A 64 22.65 6.15 14.31
N GLY A 65 21.69 5.62 15.04
CA GLY A 65 21.21 6.18 16.29
C GLY A 65 20.52 7.54 16.18
N LEU A 66 19.94 7.88 15.01
CA LEU A 66 19.30 9.18 14.77
C LEU A 66 18.10 9.41 15.69
N GLN A 67 17.43 8.36 16.19
CA GLN A 67 16.32 8.49 17.11
C GLN A 67 16.70 9.18 18.44
N LYS A 68 17.95 9.02 18.88
CA LYS A 68 18.39 9.62 20.15
C LYS A 68 18.63 11.13 20.05
N VAL A 69 19.00 11.60 18.86
CA VAL A 69 19.35 13.01 18.62
C VAL A 69 18.21 13.80 17.98
N ALA A 70 17.29 13.12 17.28
CA ALA A 70 16.14 13.73 16.63
C ALA A 70 14.88 12.85 16.79
N PRO A 71 14.30 12.78 18.01
CA PRO A 71 13.17 11.91 18.28
C PRO A 71 11.88 12.27 17.55
N VAL A 72 11.59 13.56 17.33
CA VAL A 72 10.39 13.98 16.57
C VAL A 72 10.54 13.62 15.10
N PHE A 73 11.71 13.87 14.51
CA PHE A 73 12.02 13.47 13.14
C PHE A 73 11.88 11.95 12.97
N ALA A 74 12.44 11.17 13.90
CA ALA A 74 12.33 9.71 13.91
C ALA A 74 10.87 9.24 14.04
N GLY A 75 10.07 9.90 14.86
CA GLY A 75 8.64 9.61 15.00
C GLY A 75 7.86 9.84 13.71
N VAL A 76 8.05 10.97 13.04
CA VAL A 76 7.41 11.26 11.76
C VAL A 76 7.87 10.27 10.69
N PHE A 77 9.18 9.98 10.63
CA PHE A 77 9.71 8.98 9.70
C PHE A 77 9.07 7.60 9.94
N THR A 78 8.90 7.22 11.21
CA THR A 78 8.24 5.95 11.57
C THR A 78 6.82 5.88 11.03
N VAL A 79 6.00 6.93 11.22
CA VAL A 79 4.61 6.96 10.72
C VAL A 79 4.58 6.81 9.20
N VAL A 80 5.40 7.56 8.48
CA VAL A 80 5.46 7.51 7.01
C VAL A 80 5.96 6.16 6.51
N MET A 81 6.96 5.58 7.16
CA MET A 81 7.48 4.25 6.84
C MET A 81 6.43 3.16 7.12
N MET A 82 5.73 3.21 8.26
CA MET A 82 4.68 2.25 8.60
C MET A 82 3.50 2.34 7.63
N SER A 83 3.18 3.53 7.14
CA SER A 83 2.23 3.72 6.04
C SER A 83 2.69 2.99 4.77
N SER A 84 3.97 3.09 4.46
CA SER A 84 4.57 2.43 3.30
C SER A 84 4.65 0.90 3.43
N ILE A 85 4.64 0.36 4.64
CA ILE A 85 4.60 -1.09 4.92
C ILE A 85 3.17 -1.64 4.82
N GLY A 86 2.16 -0.76 4.86
CA GLY A 86 0.76 -1.17 4.86
C GLY A 86 0.23 -1.48 6.27
N LEU A 87 0.62 -0.68 7.29
CA LEU A 87 0.07 -0.83 8.63
C LEU A 87 -1.43 -0.48 8.65
N PRO A 88 -2.30 -1.33 9.24
CA PRO A 88 -3.72 -1.00 9.42
C PRO A 88 -3.92 0.35 10.14
N GLY A 89 -4.83 1.16 9.62
CA GLY A 89 -5.06 2.54 10.10
C GLY A 89 -4.25 3.61 9.36
N LEU A 90 -3.36 3.23 8.45
CA LEU A 90 -2.64 4.11 7.54
C LEU A 90 -3.02 3.82 6.09
N ASN A 91 -2.86 4.81 5.22
CA ASN A 91 -3.37 4.76 3.84
C ASN A 91 -2.86 3.57 3.01
N GLY A 92 -1.61 3.14 3.19
CA GLY A 92 -1.03 2.03 2.42
C GLY A 92 -1.81 0.73 2.56
N PHE A 93 -2.30 0.42 3.76
CA PHE A 93 -3.04 -0.81 4.03
C PHE A 93 -4.32 -0.94 3.19
N VAL A 94 -5.10 0.13 3.08
CA VAL A 94 -6.42 0.07 2.41
C VAL A 94 -6.27 -0.29 0.94
N GLY A 95 -5.33 0.35 0.23
CA GLY A 95 -5.07 0.06 -1.18
C GLY A 95 -4.53 -1.35 -1.40
N GLU A 96 -3.51 -1.76 -0.62
CA GLU A 96 -2.90 -3.10 -0.72
C GLU A 96 -3.92 -4.21 -0.42
N PHE A 97 -4.74 -4.02 0.61
CA PHE A 97 -5.77 -4.98 0.97
C PHE A 97 -6.82 -5.16 -0.15
N LEU A 98 -7.31 -4.06 -0.73
CA LEU A 98 -8.28 -4.12 -1.83
C LEU A 98 -7.69 -4.77 -3.08
N VAL A 99 -6.42 -4.47 -3.40
CA VAL A 99 -5.72 -5.12 -4.51
C VAL A 99 -5.61 -6.62 -4.30
N LEU A 100 -5.18 -7.05 -3.11
CA LEU A 100 -5.02 -8.48 -2.80
C LEU A 100 -6.37 -9.19 -2.79
N ALA A 101 -7.40 -8.60 -2.17
CA ALA A 101 -8.75 -9.17 -2.12
C ALA A 101 -9.36 -9.30 -3.52
N GLY A 102 -9.31 -8.24 -4.34
CA GLY A 102 -9.81 -8.26 -5.70
C GLY A 102 -9.06 -9.23 -6.62
N SER A 103 -7.75 -9.34 -6.45
CA SER A 103 -6.92 -10.27 -7.24
C SER A 103 -7.10 -11.72 -6.81
N PHE A 104 -7.41 -11.98 -5.54
CA PHE A 104 -7.62 -13.34 -5.02
C PHE A 104 -8.84 -14.00 -5.66
N LEU A 105 -9.88 -13.24 -6.00
CA LEU A 105 -11.09 -13.74 -6.65
C LEU A 105 -10.82 -14.25 -8.07
N THR A 106 -9.89 -13.61 -8.79
CA THR A 106 -9.59 -13.94 -10.18
C THR A 106 -8.40 -14.87 -10.33
N ARG A 107 -7.33 -14.63 -9.55
CA ARG A 107 -6.04 -15.32 -9.69
C ARG A 107 -5.39 -15.57 -8.33
N ARG A 108 -5.89 -16.54 -7.61
CA ARG A 108 -5.48 -16.87 -6.23
C ARG A 108 -3.96 -16.96 -6.04
N TRP A 109 -3.24 -17.66 -6.92
CA TRP A 109 -1.80 -17.86 -6.79
C TRP A 109 -0.99 -16.56 -6.99
N TRP A 110 -1.44 -15.67 -7.85
CA TRP A 110 -0.82 -14.36 -8.02
C TRP A 110 -1.02 -13.47 -6.79
N ALA A 111 -2.18 -13.53 -6.18
CA ALA A 111 -2.44 -12.82 -4.93
C ALA A 111 -1.54 -13.33 -3.78
N VAL A 112 -1.32 -14.65 -3.67
CA VAL A 112 -0.40 -15.25 -2.69
C VAL A 112 1.05 -14.80 -2.95
N ALA A 113 1.50 -14.81 -4.19
CA ALA A 113 2.84 -14.32 -4.54
C ALA A 113 3.01 -12.82 -4.22
N ALA A 114 1.99 -11.99 -4.50
CA ALA A 114 1.99 -10.58 -4.17
C ALA A 114 2.03 -10.35 -2.65
N ALA A 115 1.25 -11.10 -1.87
CA ALA A 115 1.27 -11.03 -0.41
C ALA A 115 2.65 -11.35 0.17
N ALA A 116 3.32 -12.40 -0.35
CA ALA A 116 4.71 -12.70 0.02
C ALA A 116 5.66 -11.53 -0.32
N GLY A 117 5.48 -10.87 -1.46
CA GLY A 117 6.24 -9.69 -1.85
C GLY A 117 6.05 -8.51 -0.88
N VAL A 118 4.83 -8.26 -0.41
CA VAL A 118 4.53 -7.23 0.60
C VAL A 118 5.26 -7.53 1.91
N ILE A 119 5.26 -8.79 2.38
CA ILE A 119 5.98 -9.20 3.59
C ILE A 119 7.49 -8.96 3.44
N LEU A 120 8.08 -9.34 2.31
CA LEU A 120 9.52 -9.13 2.07
C LEU A 120 9.88 -7.65 2.02
N ALA A 121 9.02 -6.81 1.40
CA ALA A 121 9.22 -5.37 1.37
C ALA A 121 9.15 -4.75 2.77
N ALA A 122 8.21 -5.21 3.61
CA ALA A 122 8.08 -4.79 5.00
C ALA A 122 9.34 -5.14 5.81
N LEU A 123 9.83 -6.37 5.69
CA LEU A 123 11.07 -6.82 6.36
C LEU A 123 12.28 -5.97 5.97
N TYR A 124 12.42 -5.67 4.68
CA TYR A 124 13.52 -4.83 4.20
C TYR A 124 13.45 -3.40 4.74
N LEU A 125 12.26 -2.77 4.72
CA LEU A 125 12.09 -1.42 5.23
C LEU A 125 12.33 -1.34 6.74
N LEU A 126 11.82 -2.31 7.50
CA LEU A 126 12.08 -2.40 8.94
C LEU A 126 13.57 -2.60 9.25
N TRP A 127 14.25 -3.44 8.47
CA TRP A 127 15.69 -3.65 8.61
C TRP A 127 16.49 -2.36 8.35
N ALA A 128 16.15 -1.63 7.27
CA ALA A 128 16.78 -0.35 6.96
C ALA A 128 16.52 0.69 8.06
N TYR A 129 15.26 0.79 8.52
CA TYR A 129 14.87 1.69 9.60
C TYR A 129 15.66 1.42 10.89
N GLN A 130 15.73 0.16 11.32
CA GLN A 130 16.47 -0.22 12.53
C GLN A 130 17.93 0.19 12.46
N ARG A 131 18.56 0.06 11.29
CA ARG A 131 19.96 0.45 11.12
C ARG A 131 20.21 1.94 11.17
N VAL A 132 19.28 2.74 10.66
CA VAL A 132 19.41 4.21 10.64
C VAL A 132 19.04 4.83 11.98
N PHE A 133 17.93 4.40 12.56
CA PHE A 133 17.35 5.10 13.72
C PHE A 133 17.78 4.50 15.06
N HIS A 134 18.04 3.20 15.12
CA HIS A 134 18.42 2.54 16.36
C HIS A 134 19.93 2.34 16.52
N GLY A 135 20.34 1.98 17.73
CA GLY A 135 21.74 1.72 18.09
C GLY A 135 22.40 2.91 18.78
N GLU A 136 23.71 2.86 18.87
CA GLU A 136 24.51 3.95 19.40
C GLU A 136 24.68 5.04 18.33
N THR A 137 24.61 6.29 18.76
CA THR A 137 24.79 7.44 17.88
C THR A 137 26.28 7.65 17.63
N ASP A 138 26.69 7.59 16.38
CA ASP A 138 28.04 7.93 15.98
C ASP A 138 28.32 9.41 16.26
N ASP A 139 29.58 9.77 16.55
CA ASP A 139 29.97 11.14 16.88
C ASP A 139 29.56 12.15 15.80
N ASP A 140 29.67 11.75 14.56
CA ASP A 140 29.25 12.55 13.42
C ASP A 140 27.74 12.82 13.35
N ASN A 141 26.92 11.99 13.97
CA ASN A 141 25.46 12.12 13.99
C ASN A 141 24.95 12.92 15.20
N ARG A 142 25.80 13.22 16.19
CA ARG A 142 25.40 14.00 17.38
C ARG A 142 24.93 15.42 17.03
N GLY A 143 25.42 15.98 15.95
CA GLY A 143 25.03 17.30 15.42
C GLY A 143 23.83 17.30 14.47
N PHE A 144 23.13 16.19 14.29
CA PHE A 144 22.05 16.05 13.29
C PHE A 144 20.92 17.07 13.46
N GLY A 145 20.61 17.43 14.70
CA GLY A 145 19.56 18.40 15.01
C GLY A 145 18.13 17.88 14.78
N GLU A 146 17.19 18.46 15.51
CA GLU A 146 15.78 18.07 15.45
C GLU A 146 15.07 18.71 14.24
N MET A 147 13.88 18.22 13.94
CA MET A 147 13.01 18.75 12.89
C MET A 147 12.66 20.22 13.14
N THR A 148 12.88 21.06 12.16
CA THR A 148 12.48 22.47 12.23
C THR A 148 10.97 22.62 12.04
N TRP A 149 10.37 23.70 12.57
CA TRP A 149 8.93 23.95 12.40
C TRP A 149 8.51 24.05 10.92
N ARG A 150 9.38 24.54 10.05
CA ARG A 150 9.13 24.64 8.61
C ARG A 150 9.05 23.27 7.95
N GLU A 151 9.96 22.38 8.28
CA GLU A 151 9.94 20.98 7.82
C GLU A 151 8.70 20.26 8.31
N GLY A 152 8.34 20.47 9.58
CA GLY A 152 7.11 19.95 10.15
C GLY A 152 5.87 20.45 9.41
N LEU A 153 5.81 21.74 9.04
CA LEU A 153 4.70 22.32 8.29
C LEU A 153 4.56 21.70 6.88
N VAL A 154 5.66 21.39 6.23
CA VAL A 154 5.66 20.73 4.90
C VAL A 154 5.20 19.27 5.00
N LEU A 155 5.59 18.57 6.05
CA LEU A 155 5.23 17.16 6.26
C LEU A 155 3.82 16.98 6.85
N ALA A 156 3.33 17.93 7.63
CA ALA A 156 2.04 17.85 8.31
C ALA A 156 0.85 17.51 7.38
N PRO A 157 0.67 18.15 6.22
CA PRO A 157 -0.43 17.81 5.32
C PRO A 157 -0.30 16.38 4.76
N LEU A 158 0.92 15.92 4.47
CA LEU A 158 1.16 14.57 3.96
C LEU A 158 0.87 13.52 5.03
N VAL A 159 1.35 13.73 6.26
CA VAL A 159 1.05 12.85 7.40
C VAL A 159 -0.44 12.87 7.73
N GLY A 160 -1.07 14.05 7.67
CA GLY A 160 -2.51 14.19 7.84
C GLY A 160 -3.31 13.38 6.80
N LEU A 161 -2.90 13.43 5.52
CA LEU A 161 -3.52 12.63 4.46
C LEU A 161 -3.27 11.13 4.63
N ILE A 162 -2.08 10.72 5.08
CA ILE A 162 -1.76 9.32 5.37
C ILE A 162 -2.73 8.75 6.41
N VAL A 163 -2.95 9.47 7.50
CA VAL A 163 -3.87 9.04 8.57
C VAL A 163 -5.33 9.13 8.10
N PHE A 164 -5.70 10.23 7.44
CA PHE A 164 -7.06 10.43 6.95
C PHE A 164 -7.49 9.33 5.98
N LEU A 165 -6.69 9.03 4.96
CA LEU A 165 -7.00 8.00 3.97
C LEU A 165 -6.91 6.59 4.56
N GLY A 166 -6.14 6.39 5.63
CA GLY A 166 -6.06 5.11 6.34
C GLY A 166 -7.28 4.82 7.21
N VAL A 167 -7.84 5.86 7.84
CA VAL A 167 -8.99 5.73 8.74
C VAL A 167 -10.32 5.91 8.01
N TYR A 168 -10.38 6.84 7.04
CA TYR A 168 -11.60 7.21 6.32
C TYR A 168 -11.38 7.29 4.80
N PRO A 169 -11.14 6.16 4.12
CA PRO A 169 -10.92 6.12 2.67
C PRO A 169 -12.20 6.33 1.85
N LYS A 170 -13.38 6.19 2.49
CA LYS A 170 -14.71 6.21 1.86
C LYS A 170 -14.93 7.35 0.86
N PRO A 171 -14.61 8.64 1.15
CA PRO A 171 -14.87 9.74 0.21
C PRO A 171 -14.10 9.62 -1.12
N VAL A 172 -12.92 9.00 -1.08
CA VAL A 172 -12.11 8.79 -2.29
C VAL A 172 -12.65 7.60 -3.08
N LEU A 173 -12.97 6.50 -2.40
CA LEU A 173 -13.54 5.30 -3.02
C LEU A 173 -14.87 5.59 -3.72
N GLU A 174 -15.81 6.29 -3.06
CA GLU A 174 -17.10 6.67 -3.63
C GLU A 174 -16.97 7.54 -4.90
N ARG A 175 -15.96 8.41 -4.95
CA ARG A 175 -15.71 9.22 -6.15
C ARG A 175 -15.11 8.44 -7.31
N MET A 176 -14.40 7.37 -7.03
CA MET A 176 -13.77 6.51 -8.04
C MET A 176 -14.74 5.45 -8.58
N GLU A 177 -15.70 5.02 -7.76
CA GLU A 177 -16.65 3.95 -8.06
C GLU A 177 -17.36 4.10 -9.42
N PRO A 178 -17.96 5.26 -9.80
CA PRO A 178 -18.65 5.40 -11.08
C PRO A 178 -17.72 5.29 -12.30
N ALA A 179 -16.44 5.62 -12.13
CA ALA A 179 -15.46 5.50 -13.20
C ALA A 179 -14.98 4.06 -13.36
N VAL A 180 -14.81 3.37 -12.25
CA VAL A 180 -14.40 1.95 -12.22
C VAL A 180 -15.54 1.07 -12.77
N GLU A 181 -16.78 1.31 -12.38
CA GLU A 181 -17.93 0.56 -12.88
C GLU A 181 -18.08 0.70 -14.39
N ARG A 182 -18.01 1.92 -14.92
CA ARG A 182 -18.04 2.16 -16.38
C ARG A 182 -16.90 1.44 -17.11
N LEU A 183 -15.72 1.38 -16.53
CA LEU A 183 -14.59 0.66 -17.12
C LEU A 183 -14.86 -0.85 -17.16
N VAL A 184 -15.34 -1.43 -16.06
CA VAL A 184 -15.66 -2.86 -15.98
C VAL A 184 -16.78 -3.21 -16.97
N GLU A 185 -17.86 -2.44 -17.01
CA GLU A 185 -18.96 -2.60 -17.95
C GLU A 185 -18.50 -2.51 -19.41
N HIS A 186 -17.59 -1.56 -19.71
CA HIS A 186 -17.01 -1.44 -21.05
C HIS A 186 -16.20 -2.68 -21.43
N VAL A 187 -15.43 -3.26 -20.53
CA VAL A 187 -14.67 -4.48 -20.77
C VAL A 187 -15.60 -5.67 -20.96
N GLU A 188 -16.64 -5.83 -20.10
CA GLU A 188 -17.64 -6.90 -20.23
C GLU A 188 -18.39 -6.82 -21.58
N THR A 189 -18.70 -5.61 -22.05
CA THR A 189 -19.44 -5.43 -23.30
C THR A 189 -18.59 -5.69 -24.55
N ASN A 190 -17.27 -5.41 -24.49
CA ASN A 190 -16.37 -5.48 -25.65
C ASN A 190 -15.39 -6.66 -25.62
N SER A 191 -15.52 -7.59 -24.66
CA SER A 191 -14.67 -8.78 -24.56
C SER A 191 -15.45 -9.96 -23.98
N ASP A 192 -14.88 -11.16 -24.10
CA ASP A 192 -15.42 -12.38 -23.48
C ASP A 192 -15.18 -12.44 -21.94
N PHE A 193 -14.86 -11.31 -21.34
CA PHE A 193 -14.63 -11.22 -19.91
C PHE A 193 -15.96 -11.26 -19.16
N VAL A 194 -16.08 -12.19 -18.20
CA VAL A 194 -17.20 -12.28 -17.25
C VAL A 194 -16.71 -11.88 -15.88
N ARG A 195 -17.41 -10.95 -15.25
CA ARG A 195 -17.10 -10.50 -13.90
C ARG A 195 -17.13 -11.66 -12.92
N PRO A 196 -16.06 -11.93 -12.17
CA PRO A 196 -16.09 -12.95 -11.13
C PRO A 196 -17.05 -12.49 -10.02
N THR A 197 -18.14 -13.22 -9.86
CA THR A 197 -19.03 -13.10 -8.71
C THR A 197 -18.50 -13.97 -7.58
N ILE A 198 -18.56 -13.47 -6.35
CA ILE A 198 -18.48 -14.35 -5.18
C ILE A 198 -19.73 -15.20 -5.29
N ALA A 199 -19.56 -16.52 -5.52
CA ALA A 199 -20.67 -17.43 -5.45
C ALA A 199 -21.32 -17.21 -4.08
N SER A 200 -22.54 -16.63 -4.08
CA SER A 200 -23.41 -16.74 -2.93
C SER A 200 -23.54 -18.26 -2.72
N ASP A 201 -23.29 -18.70 -1.51
CA ASP A 201 -23.53 -20.07 -1.08
C ASP A 201 -25.08 -20.25 -0.97
N ASP A 202 -25.75 -20.05 -2.10
CA ASP A 202 -27.12 -20.45 -2.30
C ASP A 202 -27.04 -21.94 -2.47
N GLY A 203 -27.34 -22.64 -1.37
CA GLY A 203 -27.42 -24.07 -1.33
C GLY A 203 -28.30 -24.60 -2.49
N PRO A 204 -28.20 -25.89 -2.83
CA PRO A 204 -28.88 -26.44 -3.99
C PRO A 204 -30.37 -26.11 -3.92
N ASP A 205 -30.86 -25.49 -4.99
CA ASP A 205 -32.25 -25.12 -5.17
C ASP A 205 -33.14 -26.38 -5.02
N GLU A 206 -33.82 -26.47 -3.88
CA GLU A 206 -34.74 -27.61 -3.56
C GLU A 206 -35.99 -27.63 -4.46
N SER A 207 -36.01 -26.82 -5.53
CA SER A 207 -37.18 -26.69 -6.41
C SER A 207 -37.26 -27.74 -7.53
N GLU A 208 -36.24 -28.58 -7.75
CA GLU A 208 -36.25 -29.58 -8.84
C GLU A 208 -36.69 -31.03 -8.44
N THR A 209 -37.12 -31.27 -7.21
CA THR A 209 -37.49 -32.64 -6.76
C THR A 209 -39.00 -32.93 -6.67
N THR A 210 -39.90 -32.02 -7.14
CA THR A 210 -41.34 -32.23 -7.00
C THR A 210 -42.08 -32.79 -8.23
N ASP A 211 -41.44 -32.86 -9.41
CA ASP A 211 -42.12 -33.29 -10.65
C ASP A 211 -41.85 -34.73 -11.10
N ALA A 212 -41.17 -35.54 -10.26
CA ALA A 212 -40.85 -36.92 -10.64
C ALA A 212 -41.73 -38.02 -9.94
N GLU A 213 -42.67 -37.65 -9.08
CA GLU A 213 -43.46 -38.64 -8.30
C GLU A 213 -44.95 -38.77 -8.68
N GLU A 214 -45.44 -38.02 -9.68
CA GLU A 214 -46.84 -38.14 -10.16
C GLU A 214 -47.03 -38.92 -11.48
N ALA A 215 -46.04 -39.70 -11.95
CA ALA A 215 -46.15 -40.45 -13.20
C ALA A 215 -46.25 -41.97 -13.03
N HIS A 216 -46.56 -42.48 -11.84
CA HIS A 216 -46.79 -43.92 -11.60
C HIS A 216 -47.92 -44.14 -10.60
N GLU A 217 -49.18 -43.93 -11.03
CA GLU A 217 -50.39 -44.66 -10.59
C GLU A 217 -51.37 -44.82 -11.77
#